data_e8c01332c2e292d549239fd740e340ef
#
_entry.id   e8c01332c2e292d549239fd740e340ef
#
_cell.length_a   1.000
_cell.length_b   1.000
_cell.length_c   1.000
_cell.angle_alpha   90.00
_cell.angle_beta   90.00
_cell.angle_gamma   90.00
#
_symmetry.space_group_name_H-M   'P 1'
#
loop_
_entity.id
_entity.type
_entity.pdbx_description
1 polymer ?
#
loop_
_entity_poly.entity_id
_entity_poly.type
_entity_poly.pdbx_seq_one_letter_code
_entity_poly.pdbx_strand_id
1 'polypeptide(L)'
;CDTSRGLSLELYPDLSAADSAATYFNNQQANSFDIIAHDSATNTGDVTFANWQWKANGGTRTTFSESGDNPGGGYQANTAAGFSIVDYTGTQATGTVAHGLGDVPKCIWVKSRGSTRSWTIYHHQMGSPAIEKNMHLNTTAAVTDYNAEYWSGTNPTTSVFGLGNADD
;
A
#
# COMPACT_ATOMS: atom_id res chain seq x y z
N CYS A 1 -6.08 8.70 0.21
CA CYS A 1 -7.42 8.09 0.08
C CYS A 1 -7.41 7.06 -1.04
N ASP A 2 -8.24 6.04 -0.96
CA ASP A 2 -8.43 5.04 -2.02
C ASP A 2 -9.82 4.41 -1.92
N THR A 3 -10.24 3.72 -2.99
CA THR A 3 -11.57 3.10 -3.08
C THR A 3 -11.73 1.83 -2.25
N SER A 4 -10.64 1.20 -1.82
CA SER A 4 -10.68 0.01 -0.98
C SER A 4 -11.03 0.34 0.47
N ARG A 5 -10.53 1.47 0.97
CA ARG A 5 -10.73 1.95 2.34
C ARG A 5 -11.84 3.00 2.47
N GLY A 6 -12.24 3.60 1.36
CA GLY A 6 -13.13 4.76 1.30
C GLY A 6 -12.39 6.09 1.27
N LEU A 7 -13.11 7.16 0.97
CA LEU A 7 -12.54 8.50 0.78
C LEU A 7 -12.37 9.27 2.10
N SER A 8 -12.93 8.76 3.19
CA SER A 8 -12.89 9.42 4.51
C SER A 8 -11.64 9.12 5.34
N LEU A 9 -10.72 8.32 4.81
CA LEU A 9 -9.47 7.97 5.47
C LEU A 9 -8.27 8.34 4.61
N GLU A 10 -7.25 8.89 5.23
CA GLU A 10 -6.01 9.29 4.58
C GLU A 10 -4.78 8.65 5.23
N LEU A 11 -3.74 8.52 4.43
CA LEU A 11 -2.39 8.17 4.86
C LEU A 11 -1.43 9.14 4.21
N TYR A 12 -0.45 9.60 4.97
CA TYR A 12 0.59 10.50 4.52
C TYR A 12 1.86 9.73 4.16
N PRO A 13 2.35 9.80 2.90
CA PRO A 13 3.53 9.04 2.49
C PRO A 13 4.84 9.50 3.16
N ASP A 14 4.86 10.73 3.65
CA ASP A 14 6.00 11.34 4.35
C ASP A 14 5.95 11.20 5.88
N LEU A 15 4.90 10.56 6.42
CA LEU A 15 4.72 10.37 7.85
C LEU A 15 4.55 8.90 8.23
N SER A 16 4.92 8.56 9.44
CA SER A 16 4.68 7.25 10.04
C SER A 16 3.30 7.11 10.69
N ALA A 17 2.49 8.18 10.73
CA ALA A 17 1.18 8.19 11.38
C ALA A 17 0.25 7.07 10.88
N ALA A 18 -0.63 6.59 11.75
CA ALA A 18 -1.76 5.73 11.39
C ALA A 18 -2.71 6.46 10.43
N ASP A 19 -3.66 5.73 9.81
CA ASP A 19 -4.68 6.41 9.04
C ASP A 19 -5.55 7.31 9.94
N SER A 20 -6.00 8.41 9.38
CA SER A 20 -6.79 9.42 10.07
C SER A 20 -8.01 9.79 9.23
N ALA A 21 -9.01 10.36 9.90
CA ALA A 21 -10.17 10.88 9.21
C ALA A 21 -9.76 12.04 8.29
N ALA A 22 -10.17 11.96 7.03
CA ALA A 22 -9.96 12.98 6.02
C ALA A 22 -11.29 13.45 5.42
N THR A 23 -11.36 14.72 5.14
CA THR A 23 -12.52 15.32 4.48
C THR A 23 -12.14 16.10 3.22
N TYR A 24 -10.94 15.84 2.68
CA TYR A 24 -10.43 16.59 1.53
C TYR A 24 -11.05 16.16 0.20
N PHE A 25 -11.39 14.87 0.11
CA PHE A 25 -11.91 14.28 -1.13
C PHE A 25 -13.32 13.74 -0.91
N ASN A 26 -14.16 13.95 -1.89
CA ASN A 26 -15.52 13.44 -1.91
C ASN A 26 -15.87 12.95 -3.32
N ASN A 27 -16.93 12.16 -3.39
CA ASN A 27 -17.67 11.90 -4.60
C ASN A 27 -16.78 11.42 -5.78
N GLN A 28 -15.98 10.38 -5.53
CA GLN A 28 -15.14 9.81 -6.57
C GLN A 28 -15.98 9.33 -7.75
N GLN A 29 -15.70 9.88 -8.92
CA GLN A 29 -16.33 9.55 -10.19
C GLN A 29 -15.39 8.69 -11.05
N ALA A 30 -15.90 8.20 -12.18
CA ALA A 30 -15.09 7.41 -13.12
C ALA A 30 -13.85 8.16 -13.63
N ASN A 31 -13.93 9.48 -13.75
CA ASN A 31 -12.89 10.34 -14.34
C ASN A 31 -12.58 11.59 -13.51
N SER A 32 -13.14 11.71 -12.30
CA SER A 32 -12.95 12.88 -11.44
C SER A 32 -13.13 12.53 -9.96
N PHE A 33 -12.78 13.46 -9.11
CA PHE A 33 -13.11 13.47 -7.70
C PHE A 33 -13.31 14.94 -7.28
N ASP A 34 -14.09 15.15 -6.24
CA ASP A 34 -14.33 16.49 -5.70
C ASP A 34 -13.35 16.79 -4.56
N ILE A 35 -12.82 18.00 -4.54
CA ILE A 35 -12.08 18.55 -3.40
C ILE A 35 -13.08 19.38 -2.60
N ILE A 36 -13.33 19.02 -1.34
CA ILE A 36 -14.45 19.58 -0.57
C ILE A 36 -14.12 20.92 0.06
N ALA A 37 -12.94 21.11 0.58
CA ALA A 37 -12.62 22.30 1.38
C ALA A 37 -11.35 22.96 0.90
N HIS A 38 -11.23 24.26 1.16
CA HIS A 38 -9.97 24.95 1.07
C HIS A 38 -9.09 24.45 2.24
N ASP A 39 -8.29 23.48 1.98
CA ASP A 39 -7.23 23.03 2.87
C ASP A 39 -5.88 23.43 2.29
N SER A 40 -4.94 23.79 3.15
CA SER A 40 -3.59 24.15 2.74
C SER A 40 -2.85 23.05 1.98
N ALA A 41 -3.26 21.79 2.19
CA ALA A 41 -2.66 20.62 1.56
C ALA A 41 -3.21 20.33 0.16
N THR A 42 -4.41 20.79 -0.19
CA THR A 42 -5.10 20.35 -1.41
C THR A 42 -5.68 21.46 -2.27
N ASN A 43 -6.01 22.64 -1.72
CA ASN A 43 -6.71 23.70 -2.45
C ASN A 43 -6.53 25.10 -1.83
N THR A 44 -5.32 25.53 -1.58
CA THR A 44 -5.04 26.91 -1.16
C THR A 44 -5.00 27.84 -2.37
N GLY A 45 -5.61 29.03 -2.26
CA GLY A 45 -5.58 30.02 -3.31
C GLY A 45 -4.15 30.43 -3.70
N ASP A 46 -3.93 30.66 -5.00
CA ASP A 46 -2.67 31.09 -5.59
C ASP A 46 -1.49 30.10 -5.46
N VAL A 47 -1.76 28.85 -5.11
CA VAL A 47 -0.77 27.75 -5.01
C VAL A 47 -0.99 26.75 -6.13
N THR A 48 0.10 26.27 -6.74
CA THR A 48 0.07 25.21 -7.76
C THR A 48 0.20 23.86 -7.12
N PHE A 49 -0.69 22.93 -7.47
CA PHE A 49 -0.69 21.56 -6.99
C PHE A 49 -0.43 20.57 -8.13
N ALA A 50 0.24 19.44 -7.81
CA ALA A 50 0.33 18.27 -8.66
C ALA A 50 -0.43 17.12 -8.01
N ASN A 51 -1.18 16.36 -8.81
CA ASN A 51 -1.95 15.22 -8.34
C ASN A 51 -1.56 13.97 -9.12
N TRP A 52 -1.30 12.87 -8.42
CA TRP A 52 -1.06 11.55 -9.01
C TRP A 52 -2.20 10.62 -8.66
N GLN A 53 -2.74 9.98 -9.68
CA GLN A 53 -3.87 9.07 -9.54
C GLN A 53 -3.56 7.73 -10.21
N TRP A 54 -3.88 6.66 -9.51
CA TRP A 54 -3.82 5.30 -10.05
C TRP A 54 -5.22 4.69 -9.99
N LYS A 55 -5.63 4.09 -11.10
CA LYS A 55 -6.88 3.35 -11.17
C LYS A 55 -6.58 1.87 -10.90
N ALA A 56 -7.07 1.34 -9.75
CA ALA A 56 -7.19 -0.10 -9.56
C ALA A 56 -8.22 -0.64 -10.56
N ASN A 57 -9.24 -1.41 -10.22
CA ASN A 57 -10.21 -1.83 -11.23
C ASN A 57 -11.52 -1.01 -11.21
N GLY A 58 -11.75 -0.22 -10.18
CA GLY A 58 -13.00 0.55 -9.99
C GLY A 58 -14.23 -0.33 -9.75
N GLY A 59 -14.04 -1.62 -9.52
CA GLY A 59 -15.08 -2.61 -9.37
C GLY A 59 -15.14 -3.21 -7.96
N THR A 60 -15.74 -4.39 -7.88
CA THR A 60 -15.88 -5.12 -6.62
C THR A 60 -14.52 -5.60 -6.12
N ARG A 61 -14.30 -5.43 -4.82
CA ARG A 61 -13.13 -5.96 -4.12
C ARG A 61 -13.20 -7.49 -4.09
N THR A 62 -12.13 -8.16 -4.51
CA THR A 62 -11.97 -9.60 -4.36
C THR A 62 -11.46 -9.90 -2.96
N THR A 63 -12.17 -10.75 -2.22
CA THR A 63 -11.81 -11.14 -0.85
C THR A 63 -11.11 -12.48 -0.81
N PHE A 64 -10.26 -12.68 0.18
CA PHE A 64 -9.64 -13.95 0.53
C PHE A 64 -9.69 -14.15 2.05
N SER A 65 -9.92 -15.40 2.46
CA SER A 65 -10.02 -15.75 3.88
C SER A 65 -8.64 -16.02 4.47
N GLU A 66 -8.50 -15.77 5.77
CA GLU A 66 -7.36 -16.24 6.54
C GLU A 66 -7.24 -17.77 6.46
N SER A 67 -6.01 -18.26 6.31
CA SER A 67 -5.72 -19.69 6.23
C SER A 67 -4.34 -20.01 6.83
N GLY A 68 -4.30 -20.58 8.01
CA GLY A 68 -3.07 -20.80 8.77
C GLY A 68 -2.41 -19.45 9.07
N ASP A 69 -1.16 -19.28 8.69
CA ASP A 69 -0.38 -18.07 8.91
C ASP A 69 -0.66 -16.98 7.84
N ASN A 70 -1.38 -17.30 6.77
CA ASN A 70 -1.71 -16.35 5.72
C ASN A 70 -2.88 -15.45 6.15
N PRO A 71 -2.72 -14.12 6.12
CA PRO A 71 -3.77 -13.20 6.52
C PRO A 71 -5.00 -13.24 5.62
N GLY A 72 -6.16 -12.98 6.20
CA GLY A 72 -7.37 -12.65 5.46
C GLY A 72 -7.41 -11.20 5.03
N GLY A 73 -8.10 -10.91 3.92
CA GLY A 73 -8.18 -9.56 3.39
C GLY A 73 -8.88 -9.48 2.03
N GLY A 74 -8.40 -8.58 1.19
CA GLY A 74 -8.86 -8.48 -0.19
C GLY A 74 -8.08 -7.48 -1.02
N TYR A 75 -8.35 -7.47 -2.32
CA TYR A 75 -7.70 -6.58 -3.26
C TYR A 75 -8.64 -6.04 -4.32
N GLN A 76 -8.25 -4.91 -4.90
CA GLN A 76 -8.74 -4.42 -6.19
C GLN A 76 -7.54 -4.29 -7.12
N ALA A 77 -7.52 -5.02 -8.22
CA ALA A 77 -6.40 -5.07 -9.15
C ALA A 77 -6.82 -4.66 -10.57
N ASN A 78 -5.99 -3.84 -11.19
CA ASN A 78 -6.03 -3.54 -12.62
C ASN A 78 -4.83 -4.21 -13.29
N THR A 79 -5.03 -5.39 -13.82
CA THR A 79 -3.96 -6.20 -14.43
C THR A 79 -3.36 -5.52 -15.66
N ALA A 80 -4.17 -4.78 -16.44
CA ALA A 80 -3.70 -4.04 -17.62
C ALA A 80 -2.80 -2.85 -17.24
N ALA A 81 -3.07 -2.19 -16.11
CA ALA A 81 -2.25 -1.10 -15.60
C ALA A 81 -1.11 -1.56 -14.69
N GLY A 82 -1.09 -2.83 -14.29
CA GLY A 82 -0.13 -3.37 -13.35
C GLY A 82 -0.23 -2.76 -11.94
N PHE A 83 -1.43 -2.39 -11.49
CA PHE A 83 -1.65 -1.72 -10.21
C PHE A 83 -2.71 -2.45 -9.38
N SER A 84 -2.41 -2.65 -8.09
CA SER A 84 -3.34 -3.26 -7.13
C SER A 84 -3.31 -2.51 -5.80
N ILE A 85 -4.49 -2.40 -5.19
CA ILE A 85 -4.67 -1.98 -3.79
C ILE A 85 -5.07 -3.21 -3.02
N VAL A 86 -4.32 -3.53 -1.97
CA VAL A 86 -4.53 -4.70 -1.11
C VAL A 86 -4.70 -4.25 0.32
N ASP A 87 -5.67 -4.81 1.02
CA ASP A 87 -5.82 -4.68 2.46
C ASP A 87 -5.88 -6.05 3.12
N TYR A 88 -5.30 -6.17 4.31
CA TYR A 88 -5.28 -7.42 5.06
C TYR A 88 -5.14 -7.16 6.57
N THR A 89 -5.47 -8.16 7.37
CA THR A 89 -5.26 -8.14 8.83
C THR A 89 -4.08 -9.04 9.15
N GLY A 90 -3.00 -8.47 9.71
CA GLY A 90 -1.79 -9.22 10.03
C GLY A 90 -2.02 -10.32 11.06
N THR A 91 -1.31 -11.43 10.92
CA THR A 91 -1.38 -12.63 11.80
C THR A 91 -0.21 -12.72 12.78
N GLN A 92 0.76 -11.80 12.72
CA GLN A 92 2.04 -11.84 13.45
C GLN A 92 2.90 -13.06 13.10
N ALA A 93 2.62 -13.69 11.97
CA ALA A 93 3.37 -14.85 11.48
C ALA A 93 3.86 -14.60 10.05
N THR A 94 4.88 -15.35 9.65
CA THR A 94 5.35 -15.35 8.27
C THR A 94 4.28 -15.98 7.38
N GLY A 95 3.84 -15.25 6.36
CA GLY A 95 2.77 -15.70 5.48
C GLY A 95 2.82 -15.08 4.09
N THR A 96 1.76 -15.24 3.33
CA THR A 96 1.63 -14.66 1.99
C THR A 96 0.28 -13.97 1.81
N VAL A 97 0.27 -12.93 0.98
CA VAL A 97 -0.92 -12.13 0.66
C VAL A 97 -1.15 -12.10 -0.84
N ALA A 98 -2.39 -12.37 -1.26
CA ALA A 98 -2.79 -12.29 -2.65
C ALA A 98 -2.91 -10.83 -3.11
N HIS A 99 -2.50 -10.53 -4.35
CA HIS A 99 -2.51 -9.17 -4.91
C HIS A 99 -3.29 -9.02 -6.22
N GLY A 100 -3.68 -10.10 -6.86
CA GLY A 100 -4.56 -10.10 -8.04
C GLY A 100 -3.99 -9.53 -9.33
N LEU A 101 -2.70 -9.22 -9.42
CA LEU A 101 -2.10 -8.63 -10.63
C LEU A 101 -1.96 -9.60 -11.79
N GLY A 102 -1.79 -10.91 -11.51
CA GLY A 102 -1.48 -11.90 -12.53
C GLY A 102 -0.04 -11.82 -13.08
N ASP A 103 0.76 -10.88 -12.59
CA ASP A 103 2.18 -10.72 -12.89
C ASP A 103 2.96 -10.40 -11.61
N VAL A 104 4.27 -10.60 -11.63
CA VAL A 104 5.13 -10.38 -10.46
C VAL A 104 5.26 -8.88 -10.15
N PRO A 105 4.85 -8.41 -8.97
CA PRO A 105 4.98 -7.01 -8.59
C PRO A 105 6.45 -6.59 -8.50
N LYS A 106 6.78 -5.46 -9.10
CA LYS A 106 8.13 -4.87 -9.09
C LYS A 106 8.36 -3.94 -7.90
N CYS A 107 7.28 -3.41 -7.35
CA CYS A 107 7.30 -2.51 -6.20
C CYS A 107 6.10 -2.80 -5.31
N ILE A 108 6.32 -2.86 -3.99
CA ILE A 108 5.27 -3.09 -2.99
C ILE A 108 5.44 -2.05 -1.89
N TRP A 109 4.36 -1.38 -1.53
CA TRP A 109 4.30 -0.43 -0.43
C TRP A 109 3.36 -0.97 0.63
N VAL A 110 3.84 -1.12 1.84
CA VAL A 110 3.04 -1.57 2.98
C VAL A 110 3.01 -0.49 4.05
N LYS A 111 1.84 -0.27 4.63
CA LYS A 111 1.62 0.68 5.72
C LYS A 111 0.64 0.11 6.72
N SER A 112 1.05 0.08 7.98
CA SER A 112 0.11 -0.16 9.08
C SER A 112 -0.90 0.99 9.16
N ARG A 113 -2.18 0.66 9.18
CA ARG A 113 -3.28 1.62 9.26
C ARG A 113 -3.64 1.98 10.70
N GLY A 114 -3.51 1.04 11.62
CA GLY A 114 -3.94 1.18 13.02
C GLY A 114 -2.85 1.67 13.96
N SER A 115 -1.62 1.86 13.50
CA SER A 115 -0.49 2.24 14.36
C SER A 115 0.50 3.15 13.65
N THR A 116 1.30 3.85 14.46
CA THR A 116 2.40 4.69 13.98
C THR A 116 3.57 3.78 13.59
N ARG A 117 3.72 3.51 12.29
CA ARG A 117 4.77 2.69 11.69
C ARG A 117 5.25 3.33 10.40
N SER A 118 6.47 3.05 9.99
CA SER A 118 6.98 3.52 8.70
C SER A 118 6.26 2.88 7.52
N TRP A 119 6.34 3.53 6.36
CA TRP A 119 5.98 2.93 5.09
C TRP A 119 7.11 2.01 4.65
N THR A 120 6.85 0.72 4.62
CA THR A 120 7.80 -0.32 4.24
C THR A 120 7.73 -0.57 2.74
N ILE A 121 8.86 -0.52 2.07
CA ILE A 121 8.96 -0.59 0.62
C ILE A 121 9.83 -1.77 0.19
N TYR A 122 9.28 -2.59 -0.71
CA TYR A 122 10.03 -3.51 -1.55
C TYR A 122 10.16 -2.93 -2.96
N HIS A 123 11.33 -3.06 -3.55
CA HIS A 123 11.53 -2.83 -4.98
C HIS A 123 12.53 -3.87 -5.51
N HIS A 124 12.21 -4.48 -6.64
CA HIS A 124 12.97 -5.62 -7.18
C HIS A 124 14.45 -5.33 -7.51
N GLN A 125 14.86 -4.06 -7.50
CA GLN A 125 16.24 -3.62 -7.76
C GLN A 125 16.91 -2.97 -6.55
N MET A 126 16.44 -3.18 -5.33
CA MET A 126 17.07 -2.62 -4.12
C MET A 126 18.40 -3.27 -3.74
N GLY A 127 18.92 -4.19 -4.52
CA GLY A 127 20.12 -4.97 -4.27
C GLY A 127 19.87 -6.46 -4.42
N SER A 128 20.81 -7.30 -4.06
CA SER A 128 20.70 -8.75 -4.21
C SER A 128 21.00 -9.47 -2.89
N PRO A 129 20.07 -10.33 -2.42
CA PRO A 129 18.71 -10.50 -2.94
C PRO A 129 17.79 -9.36 -2.49
N ALA A 130 16.96 -8.81 -3.39
CA ALA A 130 16.07 -7.69 -3.09
C ALA A 130 15.04 -8.01 -2.00
N ILE A 131 14.69 -9.29 -1.86
CA ILE A 131 13.73 -9.77 -0.86
C ILE A 131 14.24 -9.68 0.59
N GLU A 132 15.53 -9.51 0.79
CA GLU A 132 16.13 -9.29 2.11
C GLU A 132 16.31 -7.81 2.42
N LYS A 133 15.97 -6.93 1.48
CA LYS A 133 16.15 -5.49 1.61
C LYS A 133 14.85 -4.80 1.99
N ASN A 134 14.99 -3.71 2.70
CA ASN A 134 13.87 -2.82 3.02
C ASN A 134 14.29 -1.35 2.88
N MET A 135 13.32 -0.53 2.56
CA MET A 135 13.43 0.92 2.51
C MET A 135 12.16 1.53 3.07
N HIS A 136 12.27 2.70 3.67
CA HIS A 136 11.12 3.45 4.18
C HIS A 136 10.86 4.68 3.33
N LEU A 137 9.60 4.90 2.91
CA LEU A 137 9.22 6.05 2.10
C LEU A 137 9.29 7.37 2.89
N ASN A 138 9.00 7.31 4.18
CA ASN A 138 8.89 8.46 5.08
C ASN A 138 10.19 8.80 5.84
N THR A 139 11.33 8.28 5.40
CA THR A 139 12.64 8.56 6.02
C THR A 139 13.70 8.81 4.96
N THR A 140 14.85 9.34 5.37
CA THR A 140 16.03 9.52 4.53
C THR A 140 17.05 8.39 4.70
N ALA A 141 16.68 7.33 5.42
CA ALA A 141 17.55 6.17 5.63
C ALA A 141 17.85 5.45 4.30
N ALA A 142 19.06 4.97 4.18
CA ALA A 142 19.44 4.12 3.05
C ALA A 142 18.71 2.76 3.13
N VAL A 143 18.71 2.05 2.01
CA VAL A 143 18.26 0.65 1.96
C VAL A 143 19.05 -0.17 2.98
N THR A 144 18.34 -0.95 3.77
CA THR A 144 18.90 -1.76 4.86
C THR A 144 18.64 -3.24 4.60
N ASP A 145 19.54 -4.07 5.14
CA ASP A 145 19.43 -5.53 5.13
C ASP A 145 18.69 -5.99 6.38
N TYR A 146 17.56 -6.67 6.18
CA TYR A 146 16.72 -7.18 7.27
C TYR A 146 16.48 -8.69 7.15
N ASN A 147 17.28 -9.36 6.29
CA ASN A 147 17.07 -10.78 5.99
C ASN A 147 15.61 -11.06 5.57
N ALA A 148 14.95 -12.02 6.20
CA ALA A 148 13.57 -12.40 5.86
C ALA A 148 12.50 -11.70 6.71
N GLU A 149 12.85 -10.74 7.55
CA GLU A 149 11.94 -10.18 8.57
C GLU A 149 10.72 -9.47 7.98
N TYR A 150 10.89 -8.74 6.85
CA TYR A 150 9.77 -8.02 6.22
C TYR A 150 9.04 -8.83 5.15
N TRP A 151 9.77 -9.58 4.32
CA TRP A 151 9.25 -10.16 3.07
C TRP A 151 9.28 -11.69 3.05
N SER A 152 9.33 -12.34 4.20
CA SER A 152 9.36 -13.81 4.36
C SER A 152 10.52 -14.53 3.66
N GLY A 153 11.52 -13.85 3.15
CA GLY A 153 12.62 -14.44 2.39
C GLY A 153 12.22 -15.10 1.05
N THR A 154 10.98 -14.87 0.61
CA THR A 154 10.44 -15.46 -0.62
C THR A 154 10.09 -14.39 -1.63
N ASN A 155 10.63 -14.49 -2.84
CA ASN A 155 10.31 -13.53 -3.90
C ASN A 155 8.81 -13.49 -4.20
N PRO A 156 8.25 -12.31 -4.50
CA PRO A 156 6.89 -12.19 -4.99
C PRO A 156 6.67 -13.06 -6.23
N THR A 157 5.48 -13.61 -6.35
CA THR A 157 5.04 -14.43 -7.49
C THR A 157 3.99 -13.67 -8.32
N THR A 158 3.40 -14.32 -9.30
CA THR A 158 2.27 -13.77 -10.07
C THR A 158 0.97 -13.69 -9.27
N SER A 159 0.92 -14.31 -8.08
CA SER A 159 -0.29 -14.44 -7.28
C SER A 159 -0.20 -13.82 -5.90
N VAL A 160 0.97 -13.92 -5.25
CA VAL A 160 1.17 -13.51 -3.86
C VAL A 160 2.51 -12.80 -3.66
N PHE A 161 2.61 -12.00 -2.61
CA PHE A 161 3.86 -11.54 -2.01
C PHE A 161 3.99 -12.04 -0.58
N GLY A 162 5.23 -12.17 -0.10
CA GLY A 162 5.51 -12.62 1.26
C GLY A 162 5.38 -11.52 2.29
N LEU A 163 4.98 -11.89 3.49
CA LEU A 163 5.07 -11.07 4.70
C LEU A 163 5.95 -11.80 5.70
N GLY A 164 6.91 -11.09 6.25
CA GLY A 164 7.67 -11.53 7.40
C GLY A 164 6.91 -11.27 8.72
N ASN A 165 7.59 -11.47 9.82
CA ASN A 165 7.07 -11.26 11.17
C ASN A 165 7.69 -10.04 11.87
N ALA A 166 8.23 -9.08 11.11
CA ALA A 166 8.76 -7.85 11.67
C ALA A 166 7.65 -7.03 12.36
N ASP A 167 7.95 -6.51 13.53
CA ASP A 167 7.04 -5.68 14.34
C ASP A 167 7.08 -4.18 13.99
N ASP A 168 7.63 -3.81 12.83
CA ASP A 168 7.75 -2.41 12.38
C ASP A 168 6.58 -1.89 11.58
#